data_adf80f64f879f467726c1b2a40813052
#
_entry.id   adf80f64f879f467726c1b2a40813052
#
_cell.length_a   1.000
_cell.length_b   1.000
_cell.length_c   1.000
_cell.angle_alpha   90.00
_cell.angle_beta   90.00
_cell.angle_gamma   90.00
#
_symmetry.space_group_name_H-M   'P 1'
#
loop_
_entity.id
_entity.type
_entity.pdbx_description
1 polymer ?
#
loop_
_entity_poly.entity_id
_entity_poly.type
_entity_poly.pdbx_seq_one_letter_code
_entity_poly.pdbx_strand_id
1 'polypeptide(L)'
;MSFFHKLSVWIRSNFFIPDARALWIKPSVKHLLKYLEENPVDAIFSDGPPHSNTRIATLIKQKTGIPWLADFQDPWTQVDYYQLLRLTSFGDRKHRRMEFEAFTAADKTTIVSPTWKGDLELLGAKNVSVIPWGYDPEDFKKLEPVSRPDQL
;
A
#
# COMPACT_ATOMS: atom_id res chain seq x y z
N MET A 1 20.83 18.20 2.53
CA MET A 1 20.76 16.94 1.74
C MET A 1 21.77 17.00 0.62
N SER A 2 22.69 16.03 0.50
CA SER A 2 23.70 15.94 -0.55
C SER A 2 23.05 15.80 -1.93
N PHE A 3 23.71 16.29 -2.99
CA PHE A 3 23.29 16.09 -4.39
C PHE A 3 23.10 14.61 -4.73
N PHE A 4 24.03 13.75 -4.33
CA PHE A 4 23.94 12.31 -4.55
C PHE A 4 22.72 11.66 -3.90
N HIS A 5 22.34 12.13 -2.70
CA HIS A 5 21.13 11.65 -2.03
C HIS A 5 19.86 12.03 -2.83
N LYS A 6 19.77 13.27 -3.29
CA LYS A 6 18.63 13.72 -4.12
C LYS A 6 18.53 12.93 -5.43
N LEU A 7 19.65 12.67 -6.08
CA LEU A 7 19.71 11.87 -7.31
C LEU A 7 19.30 10.42 -7.06
N SER A 8 19.79 9.80 -5.99
CA SER A 8 19.43 8.40 -5.67
C SER A 8 17.93 8.25 -5.34
N VAL A 9 17.35 9.20 -4.60
CA VAL A 9 15.90 9.24 -4.34
C VAL A 9 15.14 9.37 -5.67
N TRP A 10 15.55 10.31 -6.54
CA TRP A 10 14.88 10.51 -7.82
C TRP A 10 14.95 9.27 -8.73
N ILE A 11 16.12 8.63 -8.84
CA ILE A 11 16.29 7.38 -9.60
C ILE A 11 15.36 6.30 -9.02
N ARG A 12 15.39 6.09 -7.71
CA ARG A 12 14.57 5.08 -7.06
C ARG A 12 13.08 5.30 -7.30
N SER A 13 12.62 6.54 -7.15
CA SER A 13 11.20 6.86 -7.27
C SER A 13 10.67 6.77 -8.70
N ASN A 14 11.52 6.98 -9.72
CA ASN A 14 11.07 7.01 -11.11
C ASN A 14 11.30 5.70 -11.88
N PHE A 15 12.27 4.88 -11.47
CA PHE A 15 12.61 3.64 -12.18
C PHE A 15 12.17 2.38 -11.41
N PHE A 16 12.06 2.45 -10.09
CA PHE A 16 11.60 1.33 -9.25
C PHE A 16 10.17 1.60 -8.76
N ILE A 17 9.20 1.43 -9.66
CA ILE A 17 7.78 1.67 -9.39
C ILE A 17 7.07 0.32 -9.24
N PRO A 18 6.31 0.11 -8.16
CA PRO A 18 5.81 1.09 -7.18
C PRO A 18 6.78 1.46 -6.05
N ASP A 19 7.79 0.66 -5.79
CA ASP A 19 8.76 0.85 -4.71
C ASP A 19 10.07 0.10 -5.02
N ALA A 20 11.05 0.13 -4.09
CA ALA A 20 12.36 -0.47 -4.28
C ALA A 20 12.33 -2.00 -4.55
N ARG A 21 11.20 -2.66 -4.26
CA ARG A 21 11.00 -4.10 -4.50
C ARG A 21 10.38 -4.40 -5.87
N ALA A 22 10.27 -3.42 -6.77
CA ALA A 22 9.64 -3.56 -8.09
C ALA A 22 10.15 -4.75 -8.91
N LEU A 23 11.45 -5.06 -8.81
CA LEU A 23 12.05 -6.21 -9.52
C LEU A 23 11.56 -7.57 -9.00
N TRP A 24 11.05 -7.61 -7.78
CA TRP A 24 10.52 -8.83 -7.18
C TRP A 24 9.13 -9.22 -7.72
N ILE A 25 8.38 -8.27 -8.29
CA ILE A 25 7.00 -8.47 -8.72
C ILE A 25 6.89 -9.64 -9.73
N LYS A 26 7.64 -9.58 -10.83
CA LYS A 26 7.54 -10.59 -11.90
C LYS A 26 7.88 -12.01 -11.43
N PRO A 27 9.02 -12.26 -10.75
CA PRO A 27 9.34 -13.58 -10.25
C PRO A 27 8.35 -14.09 -9.21
N SER A 28 7.85 -13.22 -8.31
CA SER A 28 6.84 -13.61 -7.31
C SER A 28 5.52 -14.01 -7.97
N VAL A 29 5.03 -13.23 -8.93
CA VAL A 29 3.81 -13.59 -9.67
C VAL A 29 3.96 -14.94 -10.37
N LYS A 30 5.10 -15.18 -11.05
CA LYS A 30 5.37 -16.46 -11.71
C LYS A 30 5.37 -17.62 -10.72
N HIS A 31 6.05 -17.46 -9.59
CA HIS A 31 6.13 -18.48 -8.54
C HIS A 31 4.75 -18.77 -7.94
N LEU A 32 4.03 -17.72 -7.53
CA LEU A 32 2.73 -17.85 -6.87
C LEU A 32 1.66 -18.46 -7.79
N LEU A 33 1.65 -18.10 -9.08
CA LEU A 33 0.72 -18.74 -10.02
C LEU A 33 0.93 -20.24 -10.09
N LYS A 34 2.20 -20.70 -10.20
CA LYS A 34 2.51 -22.13 -10.17
C LYS A 34 2.14 -22.78 -8.84
N TYR A 35 2.44 -22.10 -7.72
CA TYR A 35 2.11 -22.62 -6.39
C TYR A 35 0.60 -22.80 -6.20
N LEU A 36 -0.21 -21.87 -6.68
CA LEU A 36 -1.67 -21.90 -6.58
C LEU A 36 -2.32 -23.00 -7.45
N GLU A 37 -1.67 -23.46 -8.51
CA GLU A 37 -2.12 -24.62 -9.30
C GLU A 37 -2.09 -25.91 -8.46
N GLU A 38 -1.07 -26.04 -7.61
CA GLU A 38 -0.85 -27.22 -6.75
C GLU A 38 -1.52 -27.05 -5.36
N ASN A 39 -1.75 -25.81 -4.93
CA ASN A 39 -2.25 -25.44 -3.60
C ASN A 39 -3.39 -24.42 -3.74
N PRO A 40 -4.60 -24.85 -4.11
CA PRO A 40 -5.72 -23.93 -4.25
C PRO A 40 -6.08 -23.27 -2.91
N VAL A 41 -6.47 -21.98 -2.96
CA VAL A 41 -6.90 -21.18 -1.81
C VAL A 41 -8.25 -20.53 -2.11
N ASP A 42 -9.02 -20.24 -1.07
CA ASP A 42 -10.34 -19.63 -1.18
C ASP A 42 -10.26 -18.11 -1.34
N ALA A 43 -9.19 -17.49 -0.83
CA ALA A 43 -8.99 -16.05 -0.90
C ALA A 43 -7.51 -15.68 -0.81
N ILE A 44 -7.20 -14.47 -1.31
CA ILE A 44 -5.90 -13.82 -1.19
C ILE A 44 -6.04 -12.65 -0.22
N PHE A 45 -5.08 -12.49 0.67
CA PHE A 45 -4.87 -11.30 1.47
C PHE A 45 -3.53 -10.66 1.08
N SER A 46 -3.50 -9.36 0.93
CA SER A 46 -2.25 -8.62 0.73
C SER A 46 -2.23 -7.36 1.59
N ASP A 47 -1.09 -7.09 2.17
CA ASP A 47 -0.81 -5.94 3.00
C ASP A 47 0.12 -4.95 2.25
N GLY A 48 -0.16 -3.67 2.35
CA GLY A 48 0.64 -2.59 1.77
C GLY A 48 0.64 -1.33 2.65
N PRO A 49 1.78 -0.61 2.71
CA PRO A 49 3.03 -0.76 1.97
C PRO A 49 3.87 -1.98 2.42
N PRO A 50 4.75 -2.52 1.55
CA PRO A 50 5.13 -2.00 0.24
C PRO A 50 4.11 -2.32 -0.85
N HIS A 51 3.84 -1.36 -1.74
CA HIS A 51 2.84 -1.52 -2.80
C HIS A 51 3.26 -2.50 -3.91
N SER A 52 4.51 -2.99 -3.90
CA SER A 52 4.89 -4.17 -4.67
C SER A 52 4.06 -5.42 -4.30
N ASN A 53 3.69 -5.60 -3.01
CA ASN A 53 2.78 -6.67 -2.57
C ASN A 53 1.40 -6.49 -3.16
N THR A 54 0.85 -5.27 -3.06
CA THR A 54 -0.44 -4.90 -3.69
C THR A 54 -0.40 -5.19 -5.20
N ARG A 55 0.70 -4.84 -5.88
CA ARG A 55 0.85 -5.11 -7.32
C ARG A 55 0.91 -6.60 -7.64
N ILE A 56 1.61 -7.40 -6.84
CA ILE A 56 1.65 -8.85 -6.99
C ILE A 56 0.24 -9.42 -6.86
N ALA A 57 -0.49 -9.08 -5.80
CA ALA A 57 -1.85 -9.52 -5.55
C ALA A 57 -2.81 -9.10 -6.68
N THR A 58 -2.72 -7.85 -7.17
CA THR A 58 -3.48 -7.38 -8.34
C THR A 58 -3.29 -8.31 -9.55
N LEU A 59 -2.04 -8.64 -9.86
CA LEU A 59 -1.72 -9.48 -11.03
C LEU A 59 -2.17 -10.94 -10.85
N ILE A 60 -2.10 -11.47 -9.62
CA ILE A 60 -2.63 -12.80 -9.30
C ILE A 60 -4.14 -12.80 -9.43
N LYS A 61 -4.84 -11.83 -8.81
CA LYS A 61 -6.29 -11.67 -8.91
C LYS A 61 -6.77 -11.61 -10.37
N GLN A 62 -6.12 -10.80 -11.19
CA GLN A 62 -6.45 -10.65 -12.61
C GLN A 62 -6.30 -11.94 -13.41
N LYS A 63 -5.37 -12.83 -13.01
CA LYS A 63 -5.09 -14.09 -13.72
C LYS A 63 -5.92 -15.27 -13.20
N THR A 64 -6.25 -15.29 -11.92
CA THR A 64 -6.87 -16.44 -11.26
C THR A 64 -8.34 -16.23 -10.93
N GLY A 65 -8.77 -14.96 -10.78
CA GLY A 65 -10.11 -14.64 -10.29
C GLY A 65 -10.34 -14.90 -8.79
N ILE A 66 -9.35 -15.44 -8.06
CA ILE A 66 -9.47 -15.73 -6.63
C ILE A 66 -9.88 -14.46 -5.87
N PRO A 67 -10.85 -14.52 -4.94
CA PRO A 67 -11.25 -13.38 -4.12
C PRO A 67 -10.05 -12.74 -3.42
N TRP A 68 -9.98 -11.39 -3.43
CA TRP A 68 -8.84 -10.66 -2.89
C TRP A 68 -9.27 -9.54 -1.94
N LEU A 69 -8.76 -9.61 -0.70
CA LEU A 69 -8.77 -8.53 0.27
C LEU A 69 -7.46 -7.76 0.21
N ALA A 70 -7.54 -6.49 -0.17
CA ALA A 70 -6.40 -5.57 -0.20
C ALA A 70 -6.39 -4.72 1.08
N ASP A 71 -5.41 -4.93 1.96
CA ASP A 71 -5.21 -4.10 3.15
C ASP A 71 -4.23 -2.97 2.84
N PHE A 72 -4.68 -1.74 3.08
CA PHE A 72 -3.88 -0.52 2.95
C PHE A 72 -3.67 0.07 4.34
N GLN A 73 -2.50 -0.13 4.91
CA GLN A 73 -2.14 0.55 6.17
C GLN A 73 -1.97 2.05 5.92
N ASP A 74 -1.33 2.39 4.79
CA ASP A 74 -1.23 3.76 4.29
C ASP A 74 -1.79 3.86 2.87
N PRO A 75 -2.37 4.99 2.47
CA PRO A 75 -2.75 5.20 1.07
C PRO A 75 -1.52 5.21 0.18
N TRP A 76 -1.70 5.01 -1.12
CA TRP A 76 -0.58 4.90 -2.05
C TRP A 76 -0.13 6.26 -2.59
N THR A 77 -0.99 6.94 -3.33
CA THR A 77 -0.64 8.24 -3.93
C THR A 77 -1.13 9.45 -3.13
N GLN A 78 -1.87 9.24 -2.04
CA GLN A 78 -2.40 10.29 -1.16
C GLN A 78 -1.55 10.50 0.12
N VAL A 79 -0.45 9.75 0.27
CA VAL A 79 0.46 9.99 1.41
C VAL A 79 1.12 11.37 1.30
N ASP A 80 1.29 12.03 2.43
CA ASP A 80 1.80 13.40 2.51
C ASP A 80 3.16 13.59 1.81
N TYR A 81 4.01 12.58 1.89
CA TYR A 81 5.34 12.62 1.28
C TYR A 81 5.36 12.28 -0.21
N TYR A 82 4.23 11.92 -0.84
CA TYR A 82 4.19 11.54 -2.26
C TYR A 82 4.76 12.62 -3.18
N GLN A 83 4.44 13.87 -2.90
CA GLN A 83 4.94 15.01 -3.66
C GLN A 83 6.47 15.19 -3.52
N LEU A 84 7.06 14.72 -2.43
CA LEU A 84 8.50 14.79 -2.19
C LEU A 84 9.30 13.80 -3.03
N LEU A 85 8.65 12.81 -3.64
CA LEU A 85 9.28 11.81 -4.50
C LEU A 85 9.81 12.40 -5.82
N ARG A 86 9.39 13.60 -6.20
CA ARG A 86 9.80 14.30 -7.43
C ARG A 86 9.63 13.43 -8.68
N LEU A 87 8.46 12.85 -8.81
CA LEU A 87 8.14 11.96 -9.93
C LEU A 87 8.11 12.73 -11.24
N THR A 88 8.55 12.07 -12.30
CA THR A 88 8.24 12.49 -13.67
C THR A 88 6.75 12.24 -13.95
N SER A 89 6.19 12.93 -14.94
CA SER A 89 4.81 12.70 -15.36
C SER A 89 4.54 11.23 -15.78
N PHE A 90 5.57 10.54 -16.26
CA PHE A 90 5.48 9.11 -16.56
C PHE A 90 5.43 8.27 -15.27
N GLY A 91 6.30 8.57 -14.30
CA GLY A 91 6.34 7.88 -13.01
C GLY A 91 5.01 8.05 -12.25
N ASP A 92 4.50 9.28 -12.16
CA ASP A 92 3.23 9.59 -11.50
C ASP A 92 2.06 8.85 -12.17
N ARG A 93 1.93 8.92 -13.50
CA ARG A 93 0.90 8.18 -14.22
C ARG A 93 0.97 6.67 -13.99
N LYS A 94 2.17 6.12 -13.88
CA LYS A 94 2.36 4.69 -13.64
C LYS A 94 1.91 4.29 -12.22
N HIS A 95 2.22 5.09 -11.20
CA HIS A 95 1.73 4.88 -9.84
C HIS A 95 0.20 4.92 -9.80
N ARG A 96 -0.42 5.99 -10.29
CA ARG A 96 -1.89 6.16 -10.29
C ARG A 96 -2.59 5.05 -11.06
N ARG A 97 -2.03 4.63 -12.18
CA ARG A 97 -2.58 3.50 -12.93
C ARG A 97 -2.55 2.20 -12.14
N MET A 98 -1.41 1.89 -11.50
CA MET A 98 -1.27 0.68 -10.70
C MET A 98 -2.21 0.68 -9.49
N GLU A 99 -2.35 1.82 -8.84
CA GLU A 99 -3.29 2.04 -7.73
C GLU A 99 -4.73 1.84 -8.18
N PHE A 100 -5.15 2.47 -9.28
CA PHE A 100 -6.48 2.30 -9.85
C PHE A 100 -6.75 0.83 -10.25
N GLU A 101 -5.78 0.15 -10.87
CA GLU A 101 -5.89 -1.27 -11.20
C GLU A 101 -6.07 -2.14 -9.93
N ALA A 102 -5.42 -1.79 -8.83
CA ALA A 102 -5.58 -2.49 -7.55
C ALA A 102 -7.00 -2.29 -6.99
N PHE A 103 -7.47 -1.04 -6.89
CA PHE A 103 -8.80 -0.71 -6.38
C PHE A 103 -9.94 -1.33 -7.19
N THR A 104 -9.77 -1.40 -8.51
CA THR A 104 -10.79 -2.00 -9.38
C THR A 104 -10.78 -3.53 -9.36
N ALA A 105 -9.64 -4.14 -9.08
CA ALA A 105 -9.49 -5.60 -9.03
C ALA A 105 -9.83 -6.19 -7.66
N ALA A 106 -9.61 -5.46 -6.56
CA ALA A 106 -9.90 -5.94 -5.21
C ALA A 106 -11.39 -6.14 -4.99
N ASP A 107 -11.77 -7.25 -4.36
CA ASP A 107 -13.16 -7.52 -3.96
C ASP A 107 -13.52 -6.75 -2.69
N LYS A 108 -12.53 -6.54 -1.83
CA LYS A 108 -12.63 -5.72 -0.62
C LYS A 108 -11.32 -4.98 -0.35
N THR A 109 -11.45 -3.76 0.14
CA THR A 109 -10.31 -2.94 0.57
C THR A 109 -10.46 -2.58 2.03
N THR A 110 -9.36 -2.59 2.79
CA THR A 110 -9.31 -2.06 4.16
C THR A 110 -8.30 -0.92 4.25
N ILE A 111 -8.57 0.02 5.14
CA ILE A 111 -7.72 1.18 5.43
C ILE A 111 -7.82 1.53 6.91
N VAL A 112 -6.78 2.09 7.49
CA VAL A 112 -6.75 2.37 8.93
C VAL A 112 -7.50 3.64 9.35
N SER A 113 -7.73 4.58 8.43
CA SER A 113 -8.31 5.90 8.73
C SER A 113 -9.64 6.15 8.01
N PRO A 114 -10.65 6.67 8.73
CA PRO A 114 -11.92 7.10 8.10
C PRO A 114 -11.74 8.17 7.02
N THR A 115 -10.80 9.11 7.20
CA THR A 115 -10.51 10.16 6.23
C THR A 115 -9.99 9.55 4.92
N TRP A 116 -9.03 8.66 5.01
CA TRP A 116 -8.46 7.98 3.84
C TRP A 116 -9.46 7.06 3.13
N LYS A 117 -10.46 6.52 3.87
CA LYS A 117 -11.54 5.77 3.23
C LYS A 117 -12.21 6.60 2.12
N GLY A 118 -12.57 7.84 2.41
CA GLY A 118 -13.16 8.74 1.41
C GLY A 118 -12.26 8.97 0.20
N ASP A 119 -10.96 9.16 0.42
CA ASP A 119 -9.98 9.34 -0.65
C ASP A 119 -9.86 8.10 -1.54
N LEU A 120 -9.82 6.91 -0.96
CA LEU A 120 -9.77 5.66 -1.70
C LEU A 120 -11.05 5.43 -2.53
N GLU A 121 -12.22 5.72 -1.96
CA GLU A 121 -13.51 5.62 -2.66
C GLU A 121 -13.57 6.57 -3.87
N LEU A 122 -13.08 7.80 -3.73
CA LEU A 122 -12.97 8.76 -4.82
C LEU A 122 -12.03 8.29 -5.94
N LEU A 123 -11.02 7.49 -5.62
CA LEU A 123 -10.10 6.88 -6.57
C LEU A 123 -10.61 5.57 -7.17
N GLY A 124 -11.82 5.15 -6.82
CA GLY A 124 -12.49 3.98 -7.39
C GLY A 124 -12.39 2.70 -6.59
N ALA A 125 -11.89 2.75 -5.35
CA ALA A 125 -11.93 1.60 -4.45
C ALA A 125 -13.38 1.26 -4.07
N LYS A 126 -13.68 -0.05 -4.07
CA LYS A 126 -15.01 -0.57 -3.74
C LYS A 126 -14.96 -1.31 -2.40
N ASN A 127 -16.11 -1.32 -1.71
CA ASN A 127 -16.26 -2.09 -0.46
C ASN A 127 -15.18 -1.75 0.57
N VAL A 128 -14.88 -0.45 0.77
CA VAL A 128 -13.83 0.00 1.70
C VAL A 128 -14.34 -0.08 3.13
N SER A 129 -13.62 -0.79 3.98
CA SER A 129 -13.86 -0.84 5.43
C SER A 129 -12.71 -0.19 6.18
N VAL A 130 -13.02 0.51 7.26
CA VAL A 130 -12.00 1.07 8.15
C VAL A 130 -11.70 0.05 9.25
N ILE A 131 -10.43 -0.31 9.38
CA ILE A 131 -9.91 -1.16 10.47
C ILE A 131 -8.75 -0.40 11.11
N PRO A 132 -8.99 0.35 12.19
CA PRO A 132 -7.94 1.13 12.84
C PRO A 132 -6.91 0.21 13.49
N TRP A 133 -5.69 0.69 13.62
CA TRP A 133 -4.68 -0.04 14.35
C TRP A 133 -5.05 -0.16 15.83
N GLY A 134 -4.80 -1.34 16.38
CA GLY A 134 -4.89 -1.55 17.81
C GLY A 134 -3.65 -1.01 18.54
N TYR A 135 -3.76 -0.93 19.84
CA TYR A 135 -2.64 -0.68 20.74
C TYR A 135 -2.68 -1.67 21.91
N ASP A 136 -1.53 -1.95 22.50
CA ASP A 136 -1.47 -2.76 23.70
C ASP A 136 -1.66 -1.85 24.94
N PRO A 137 -2.75 -2.02 25.73
CA PRO A 137 -2.96 -1.22 26.92
C PRO A 137 -1.86 -1.40 27.98
N GLU A 138 -1.15 -2.54 27.97
CA GLU A 138 -0.06 -2.81 28.93
C GLU A 138 1.13 -1.85 28.74
N ASP A 139 1.37 -1.40 27.48
CA ASP A 139 2.42 -0.43 27.16
C ASP A 139 2.21 0.92 27.87
N PHE A 140 0.96 1.23 28.23
CA PHE A 140 0.56 2.51 28.84
C PHE A 140 0.35 2.42 30.34
N LYS A 141 0.28 1.22 30.95
CA LYS A 141 0.01 1.04 32.38
C LYS A 141 1.08 1.63 33.30
N LYS A 142 2.29 1.81 32.83
CA LYS A 142 3.44 2.32 33.60
C LYS A 142 3.70 3.82 33.39
N LEU A 143 2.89 4.48 32.57
CA LEU A 143 3.05 5.91 32.33
C LEU A 143 2.37 6.66 33.46
N GLU A 144 3.15 7.24 34.36
CA GLU A 144 2.63 8.24 35.29
C GLU A 144 2.08 9.45 34.51
N PRO A 145 0.93 10.01 34.92
CA PRO A 145 0.40 11.20 34.25
C PRO A 145 1.46 12.31 34.34
N VAL A 146 2.02 12.71 33.21
CA VAL A 146 2.86 13.91 33.16
C VAL A 146 1.93 15.09 33.44
N SER A 147 1.95 15.61 34.66
CA SER A 147 1.35 16.89 34.96
C SER A 147 2.09 17.94 34.12
N ARG A 148 1.46 18.42 33.07
CA ARG A 148 1.95 19.61 32.37
C ARG A 148 1.58 20.81 33.22
N PRO A 149 2.55 21.49 33.87
CA PRO A 149 2.24 22.76 34.46
C PRO A 149 1.99 23.74 33.32
N ASP A 150 0.80 24.30 33.33
CA ASP A 150 0.40 25.54 32.65
C ASP A 150 1.02 25.82 31.28
N GLN A 151 0.41 25.27 30.23
CA GLN A 151 0.42 25.88 28.91
C GLN A 151 -1.03 26.06 28.48
N LEU A 152 -1.57 27.20 28.90
CA LEU A 152 -2.64 27.92 28.26
C LEU A 152 -2.05 29.05 27.44
#